data_f5064730365356e1e23daea81296b5ea
#
_entry.id   f5064730365356e1e23daea81296b5ea
#
_cell.length_a   1.000
_cell.length_b   1.000
_cell.length_c   1.000
_cell.angle_alpha   90.00
_cell.angle_beta   90.00
_cell.angle_gamma   90.00
#
_symmetry.space_group_name_H-M   'P 1'
#
loop_
_entity.id
_entity.type
_entity.pdbx_description
1 polymer ?
#
loop_
_entity_poly.entity_id
_entity_poly.type
_entity_poly.pdbx_seq_one_letter_code
_entity_poly.pdbx_strand_id
1 'polypeptide(L)'
;MKVYEKIVHKSPEQISVDLGITLEHASILIPTLIIFRVFIDEMGADNLWLPGTQLNDGISYDFAQKKRLIRSTHNFENDILVSAKNIAKRYMSNKSHIQAVMQVAETIFDSTKKIHGMDAREKLLLQIAVILHDCGKYISMSDAAKCGYGIIMSTEIIGLSHAERELIANVVKYNTEPFKYYGEADSKSTIDRNTYMLIGKLTAILRVANALDRSHKQKAESIKATVKEKELIITIDTQEDMILEEGLLKEKADRKSTRLNS
;
A
#
# COMPACT_ATOMS: atom_id res chain seq x y z
N MET A 1 -18.49 20.43 -24.22
CA MET A 1 -17.99 21.72 -24.79
C MET A 1 -19.08 22.78 -25.00
N LYS A 2 -20.34 22.43 -25.33
CA LYS A 2 -21.46 23.41 -25.51
C LYS A 2 -21.65 24.41 -24.34
N VAL A 3 -21.36 24.02 -23.11
CA VAL A 3 -21.46 24.93 -21.94
C VAL A 3 -20.34 25.97 -21.99
N TYR A 4 -19.09 25.58 -22.23
CA TYR A 4 -17.96 26.50 -22.36
C TYR A 4 -18.20 27.56 -23.42
N GLU A 5 -18.64 27.16 -24.62
CA GLU A 5 -18.94 28.11 -25.71
C GLU A 5 -20.02 29.15 -25.36
N LYS A 6 -20.97 28.75 -24.50
CA LYS A 6 -22.05 29.68 -24.06
C LYS A 6 -21.60 30.70 -23.03
N ILE A 7 -20.55 30.41 -22.25
CA ILE A 7 -20.18 31.24 -21.09
C ILE A 7 -18.81 31.91 -21.23
N VAL A 8 -17.96 31.48 -22.17
CA VAL A 8 -16.58 31.97 -22.30
C VAL A 8 -16.45 33.49 -22.49
N HIS A 9 -17.47 34.12 -23.02
CA HIS A 9 -17.48 35.57 -23.26
C HIS A 9 -18.31 36.34 -22.21
N LYS A 10 -18.82 35.69 -21.15
CA LYS A 10 -19.62 36.29 -20.10
C LYS A 10 -18.78 36.65 -18.88
N SER A 11 -19.20 37.73 -18.19
CA SER A 11 -18.58 38.04 -16.89
C SER A 11 -19.04 37.05 -15.81
N PRO A 12 -18.28 36.90 -14.70
CA PRO A 12 -18.70 36.06 -13.58
C PRO A 12 -20.10 36.41 -13.05
N GLU A 13 -20.48 37.70 -13.04
CA GLU A 13 -21.79 38.14 -12.59
C GLU A 13 -22.90 37.65 -13.52
N GLN A 14 -22.65 37.71 -14.84
CA GLN A 14 -23.61 37.20 -15.84
C GLN A 14 -23.74 35.68 -15.73
N ILE A 15 -22.63 34.95 -15.54
CA ILE A 15 -22.63 33.52 -15.36
C ILE A 15 -23.39 33.14 -14.06
N SER A 16 -23.18 33.89 -12.99
CA SER A 16 -23.86 33.66 -11.70
C SER A 16 -25.40 33.78 -11.86
N VAL A 17 -25.86 34.80 -12.54
CA VAL A 17 -27.29 35.00 -12.78
C VAL A 17 -27.86 33.93 -13.73
N ASP A 18 -27.18 33.66 -14.83
CA ASP A 18 -27.66 32.72 -15.87
C ASP A 18 -27.74 31.25 -15.38
N LEU A 19 -26.84 30.86 -14.49
CA LEU A 19 -26.75 29.50 -13.99
C LEU A 19 -27.31 29.34 -12.57
N GLY A 20 -27.68 30.41 -11.89
CA GLY A 20 -28.17 30.35 -10.51
C GLY A 20 -27.14 29.86 -9.50
N ILE A 21 -25.87 30.19 -9.74
CA ILE A 21 -24.74 29.78 -8.86
C ILE A 21 -24.15 31.01 -8.16
N THR A 22 -23.38 30.78 -7.08
CA THR A 22 -22.71 31.89 -6.38
C THR A 22 -21.66 32.56 -7.27
N LEU A 23 -21.37 33.84 -7.02
CA LEU A 23 -20.34 34.58 -7.76
C LEU A 23 -18.97 33.93 -7.64
N GLU A 24 -18.65 33.35 -6.47
CA GLU A 24 -17.44 32.59 -6.22
C GLU A 24 -17.32 31.39 -7.19
N HIS A 25 -18.38 30.59 -7.28
CA HIS A 25 -18.39 29.44 -8.23
C HIS A 25 -18.36 29.91 -9.69
N ALA A 26 -19.03 30.99 -10.03
CA ALA A 26 -19.03 31.57 -11.37
C ALA A 26 -17.62 32.02 -11.80
N SER A 27 -16.86 32.62 -10.88
CA SER A 27 -15.50 33.14 -11.17
C SER A 27 -14.48 32.02 -11.49
N ILE A 28 -14.65 30.85 -10.93
CA ILE A 28 -13.74 29.70 -11.17
C ILE A 28 -14.24 28.76 -12.29
N LEU A 29 -15.46 28.94 -12.79
CA LEU A 29 -16.07 27.99 -13.73
C LEU A 29 -15.33 27.95 -15.08
N ILE A 30 -14.97 29.09 -15.66
CA ILE A 30 -14.24 29.16 -16.94
C ILE A 30 -12.85 28.53 -16.81
N PRO A 31 -11.99 28.87 -15.82
CA PRO A 31 -10.72 28.20 -15.59
C PRO A 31 -10.88 26.69 -15.42
N THR A 32 -11.87 26.25 -14.66
CA THR A 32 -12.15 24.82 -14.46
C THR A 32 -12.47 24.10 -15.77
N LEU A 33 -13.33 24.69 -16.61
CA LEU A 33 -13.68 24.10 -17.90
C LEU A 33 -12.51 24.08 -18.89
N ILE A 34 -11.60 25.07 -18.82
CA ILE A 34 -10.35 25.05 -19.62
C ILE A 34 -9.47 23.89 -19.20
N ILE A 35 -9.29 23.67 -17.89
CA ILE A 35 -8.51 22.53 -17.37
C ILE A 35 -9.11 21.21 -17.83
N PHE A 36 -10.43 21.02 -17.68
CA PHE A 36 -11.08 19.79 -18.15
C PHE A 36 -10.92 19.59 -19.66
N ARG A 37 -11.00 20.67 -20.45
CA ARG A 37 -10.80 20.60 -21.90
C ARG A 37 -9.41 20.11 -22.24
N VAL A 38 -8.36 20.67 -21.62
CA VAL A 38 -6.98 20.25 -21.84
C VAL A 38 -6.83 18.77 -21.51
N PHE A 39 -7.35 18.30 -20.37
CA PHE A 39 -7.28 16.87 -20.01
C PHE A 39 -8.01 15.97 -21.00
N ILE A 40 -9.22 16.36 -21.46
CA ILE A 40 -10.00 15.57 -22.43
C ILE A 40 -9.24 15.46 -23.75
N ASP A 41 -8.71 16.59 -24.23
CA ASP A 41 -7.97 16.66 -25.50
C ASP A 41 -6.67 15.81 -25.44
N GLU A 42 -5.87 15.96 -24.34
CA GLU A 42 -4.62 15.20 -24.14
C GLU A 42 -4.85 13.69 -23.93
N MET A 43 -5.95 13.31 -23.32
CA MET A 43 -6.30 11.90 -23.09
C MET A 43 -6.97 11.26 -24.30
N GLY A 44 -7.36 12.05 -25.33
CA GLY A 44 -8.13 11.55 -26.45
C GLY A 44 -9.51 11.00 -26.04
N ALA A 45 -10.12 11.57 -25.00
CA ALA A 45 -11.39 11.08 -24.47
C ALA A 45 -12.57 11.73 -25.21
N ASP A 46 -13.51 10.90 -25.67
CA ASP A 46 -14.72 11.38 -26.38
C ASP A 46 -15.78 11.94 -25.43
N ASN A 47 -15.80 11.47 -24.19
CA ASN A 47 -16.84 11.79 -23.21
C ASN A 47 -16.26 12.08 -21.82
N LEU A 48 -16.82 13.06 -21.16
CA LEU A 48 -16.66 13.34 -19.74
C LEU A 48 -17.95 12.96 -19.01
N TRP A 49 -17.84 11.97 -18.12
CA TRP A 49 -18.98 11.58 -17.29
C TRP A 49 -18.91 12.28 -15.93
N LEU A 50 -19.98 13.01 -15.60
CA LEU A 50 -20.17 13.72 -14.33
C LEU A 50 -21.26 12.99 -13.54
N PRO A 51 -20.92 12.17 -12.54
CA PRO A 51 -21.90 11.37 -11.81
C PRO A 51 -22.81 12.19 -10.90
N GLY A 52 -22.48 13.45 -10.63
CA GLY A 52 -23.24 14.31 -9.72
C GLY A 52 -23.14 13.90 -8.24
N THR A 53 -22.18 13.05 -7.90
CA THR A 53 -21.96 12.61 -6.51
C THR A 53 -21.14 13.62 -5.73
N GLN A 54 -21.44 13.73 -4.42
CA GLN A 54 -20.76 14.61 -3.47
C GLN A 54 -20.07 13.79 -2.38
N LEU A 55 -19.23 14.45 -1.58
CA LEU A 55 -18.55 13.81 -0.45
C LEU A 55 -19.55 13.13 0.52
N ASN A 56 -20.69 13.78 0.77
CA ASN A 56 -21.74 13.24 1.66
C ASN A 56 -22.33 11.91 1.14
N ASP A 57 -22.43 11.75 -0.20
CA ASP A 57 -22.91 10.50 -0.79
C ASP A 57 -21.92 9.35 -0.53
N GLY A 58 -20.62 9.65 -0.65
CA GLY A 58 -19.57 8.69 -0.33
C GLY A 58 -19.55 8.28 1.16
N ILE A 59 -19.70 9.25 2.07
CA ILE A 59 -19.79 9.00 3.52
C ILE A 59 -21.04 8.16 3.85
N SER A 60 -22.18 8.50 3.26
CA SER A 60 -23.44 7.78 3.44
C SER A 60 -23.35 6.34 2.92
N TYR A 61 -22.71 6.16 1.77
CA TYR A 61 -22.45 4.83 1.17
C TYR A 61 -21.57 3.97 2.09
N ASP A 62 -20.44 4.51 2.56
CA ASP A 62 -19.52 3.81 3.47
C ASP A 62 -20.21 3.40 4.78
N PHE A 63 -21.00 4.31 5.35
CA PHE A 63 -21.81 4.01 6.54
C PHE A 63 -22.82 2.88 6.28
N ALA A 64 -23.57 2.97 5.18
CA ALA A 64 -24.58 1.98 4.82
C ALA A 64 -23.95 0.60 4.57
N GLN A 65 -22.80 0.55 3.93
CA GLN A 65 -22.02 -0.67 3.69
C GLN A 65 -21.51 -1.28 5.01
N LYS A 66 -20.91 -0.47 5.89
CA LYS A 66 -20.43 -0.92 7.21
C LYS A 66 -21.57 -1.46 8.08
N LYS A 67 -22.75 -0.87 8.01
CA LYS A 67 -23.97 -1.33 8.69
C LYS A 67 -24.69 -2.47 7.96
N ARG A 68 -24.17 -2.96 6.83
CA ARG A 68 -24.76 -4.00 5.99
C ARG A 68 -26.18 -3.68 5.50
N LEU A 69 -26.50 -2.39 5.37
CA LEU A 69 -27.79 -1.92 4.83
C LEU A 69 -27.83 -2.04 3.30
N ILE A 70 -26.67 -2.00 2.65
CA ILE A 70 -26.51 -2.21 1.21
C ILE A 70 -25.45 -3.29 0.97
N ARG A 71 -25.58 -3.99 -0.18
CA ARG A 71 -24.53 -4.90 -0.67
C ARG A 71 -23.66 -4.11 -1.64
N SER A 72 -22.37 -3.98 -1.32
CA SER A 72 -21.39 -3.47 -2.29
C SER A 72 -21.07 -4.59 -3.28
N THR A 73 -21.13 -4.26 -4.57
CA THR A 73 -20.64 -5.12 -5.65
C THR A 73 -19.18 -4.79 -5.99
N HIS A 74 -18.65 -3.68 -5.46
CA HIS A 74 -17.31 -3.21 -5.71
C HIS A 74 -16.37 -3.57 -4.55
N ASN A 75 -15.15 -4.01 -4.89
CA ASN A 75 -14.12 -4.34 -3.91
C ASN A 75 -13.07 -3.22 -3.86
N PHE A 76 -13.26 -2.26 -2.97
CA PHE A 76 -12.34 -1.14 -2.77
C PHE A 76 -10.94 -1.57 -2.31
N GLU A 77 -10.81 -2.70 -1.60
CA GLU A 77 -9.50 -3.22 -1.20
C GLU A 77 -8.68 -3.64 -2.42
N ASN A 78 -9.35 -4.21 -3.43
CA ASN A 78 -8.68 -4.53 -4.68
C ASN A 78 -8.17 -3.30 -5.42
N ASP A 79 -8.87 -2.16 -5.35
CA ASP A 79 -8.41 -0.90 -5.96
C ASP A 79 -7.13 -0.39 -5.29
N ILE A 80 -7.05 -0.52 -3.97
CA ILE A 80 -5.85 -0.17 -3.21
C ILE A 80 -4.66 -1.04 -3.65
N LEU A 81 -4.89 -2.36 -3.79
CA LEU A 81 -3.86 -3.29 -4.27
C LEU A 81 -3.44 -3.00 -5.72
N VAL A 82 -4.39 -2.64 -6.59
CA VAL A 82 -4.08 -2.24 -7.98
C VAL A 82 -3.25 -0.96 -8.00
N SER A 83 -3.60 0.02 -7.16
CA SER A 83 -2.83 1.26 -7.02
C SER A 83 -1.38 0.96 -6.57
N ALA A 84 -1.20 0.13 -5.55
CA ALA A 84 0.13 -0.31 -5.11
C ALA A 84 0.91 -1.04 -6.21
N LYS A 85 0.26 -1.93 -6.98
CA LYS A 85 0.88 -2.61 -8.13
C LYS A 85 1.30 -1.65 -9.23
N ASN A 86 0.54 -0.58 -9.49
CA ASN A 86 0.91 0.45 -10.44
C ASN A 86 2.13 1.25 -9.98
N ILE A 87 2.26 1.52 -8.69
CA ILE A 87 3.47 2.14 -8.11
C ILE A 87 4.66 1.19 -8.29
N ALA A 88 4.53 -0.08 -7.89
CA ALA A 88 5.60 -1.08 -8.06
C ALA A 88 6.05 -1.20 -9.54
N LYS A 89 5.09 -1.17 -10.48
CA LYS A 89 5.39 -1.16 -11.92
C LYS A 89 6.16 0.09 -12.35
N ARG A 90 5.78 1.28 -11.85
CA ARG A 90 6.48 2.55 -12.13
C ARG A 90 7.94 2.50 -11.68
N TYR A 91 8.21 1.88 -10.55
CA TYR A 91 9.54 1.70 -9.99
C TYR A 91 10.18 0.36 -10.38
N MET A 92 9.71 -0.27 -11.46
CA MET A 92 10.27 -1.46 -12.09
C MET A 92 10.54 -2.63 -11.12
N SER A 93 9.72 -2.77 -10.08
CA SER A 93 9.83 -3.88 -9.13
C SER A 93 9.56 -5.22 -9.82
N ASN A 94 10.28 -6.26 -9.44
CA ASN A 94 10.16 -7.59 -10.04
C ASN A 94 8.81 -8.25 -9.67
N LYS A 95 7.93 -8.39 -10.66
CA LYS A 95 6.58 -8.94 -10.48
C LYS A 95 6.59 -10.39 -9.97
N SER A 96 7.48 -11.23 -10.50
CA SER A 96 7.55 -12.64 -10.10
C SER A 96 8.03 -12.79 -8.66
N HIS A 97 9.03 -11.99 -8.26
CA HIS A 97 9.49 -11.93 -6.88
C HIS A 97 8.38 -11.45 -5.92
N ILE A 98 7.66 -10.39 -6.27
CA ILE A 98 6.52 -9.91 -5.48
C ILE A 98 5.49 -11.02 -5.29
N GLN A 99 5.18 -11.80 -6.33
CA GLN A 99 4.21 -12.90 -6.25
C GLN A 99 4.70 -14.02 -5.32
N ALA A 100 5.97 -14.42 -5.41
CA ALA A 100 6.54 -15.43 -4.53
C ALA A 100 6.54 -14.97 -3.07
N VAL A 101 7.02 -13.75 -2.80
CA VAL A 101 7.02 -13.16 -1.45
C VAL A 101 5.59 -13.03 -0.91
N MET A 102 4.62 -12.68 -1.76
CA MET A 102 3.20 -12.58 -1.37
C MET A 102 2.65 -13.92 -0.90
N GLN A 103 2.89 -14.99 -1.66
CA GLN A 103 2.44 -16.34 -1.30
C GLN A 103 2.98 -16.78 0.05
N VAL A 104 4.27 -16.55 0.30
CA VAL A 104 4.90 -16.87 1.60
C VAL A 104 4.30 -16.02 2.72
N ALA A 105 4.20 -14.70 2.51
CA ALA A 105 3.73 -13.76 3.52
C ALA A 105 2.28 -14.07 3.94
N GLU A 106 1.39 -14.34 2.98
CA GLU A 106 -0.01 -14.72 3.26
C GLU A 106 -0.09 -16.06 3.99
N THR A 107 0.71 -17.05 3.59
CA THR A 107 0.76 -18.36 4.24
C THR A 107 1.19 -18.23 5.70
N ILE A 108 2.22 -17.42 5.99
CA ILE A 108 2.66 -17.16 7.36
C ILE A 108 1.60 -16.40 8.15
N PHE A 109 1.03 -15.34 7.56
CA PHE A 109 -0.01 -14.53 8.20
C PHE A 109 -1.19 -15.39 8.62
N ASP A 110 -1.75 -16.18 7.71
CA ASP A 110 -2.93 -17.01 7.97
C ASP A 110 -2.65 -18.11 9.00
N SER A 111 -1.45 -18.73 8.94
CA SER A 111 -1.06 -19.79 9.88
C SER A 111 -0.78 -19.28 11.30
N THR A 112 -0.36 -18.02 11.43
CA THR A 112 -0.03 -17.41 12.73
C THR A 112 -1.14 -16.51 13.29
N LYS A 113 -2.34 -16.52 12.68
CA LYS A 113 -3.46 -15.64 13.02
C LYS A 113 -3.83 -15.70 14.52
N LYS A 114 -3.81 -16.89 15.13
CA LYS A 114 -4.10 -17.07 16.56
C LYS A 114 -3.04 -16.44 17.49
N ILE A 115 -1.82 -16.22 16.99
CA ILE A 115 -0.71 -15.67 17.76
C ILE A 115 -0.66 -14.15 17.62
N HIS A 116 -0.74 -13.64 16.40
CA HIS A 116 -0.58 -12.21 16.16
C HIS A 116 -1.87 -11.40 16.40
N GLY A 117 -3.05 -12.01 16.28
CA GLY A 117 -4.35 -11.37 16.52
C GLY A 117 -4.73 -10.26 15.51
N MET A 118 -4.03 -10.19 14.38
CA MET A 118 -4.30 -9.20 13.32
C MET A 118 -5.50 -9.62 12.48
N ASP A 119 -6.20 -8.64 11.89
CA ASP A 119 -7.41 -8.82 11.10
C ASP A 119 -7.18 -8.68 9.58
N ALA A 120 -8.27 -8.53 8.82
CA ALA A 120 -8.21 -8.41 7.37
C ALA A 120 -7.56 -7.09 6.92
N ARG A 121 -7.71 -6.00 7.71
CA ARG A 121 -7.09 -4.72 7.35
C ARG A 121 -5.58 -4.76 7.48
N GLU A 122 -5.05 -5.37 8.55
CA GLU A 122 -3.62 -5.56 8.71
C GLU A 122 -3.04 -6.51 7.66
N LYS A 123 -3.83 -7.53 7.22
CA LYS A 123 -3.45 -8.37 6.07
C LYS A 123 -3.29 -7.55 4.78
N LEU A 124 -4.22 -6.64 4.52
CA LEU A 124 -4.14 -5.74 3.37
C LEU A 124 -2.88 -4.85 3.45
N LEU A 125 -2.56 -4.30 4.63
CA LEU A 125 -1.35 -3.49 4.83
C LEU A 125 -0.08 -4.30 4.57
N LEU A 126 -0.05 -5.58 5.01
CA LEU A 126 1.05 -6.49 4.67
C LEU A 126 1.18 -6.72 3.17
N GLN A 127 0.07 -6.98 2.49
CA GLN A 127 0.07 -7.18 1.03
C GLN A 127 0.63 -5.97 0.29
N ILE A 128 0.25 -4.75 0.70
CA ILE A 128 0.77 -3.52 0.12
C ILE A 128 2.27 -3.37 0.40
N ALA A 129 2.71 -3.66 1.64
CA ALA A 129 4.13 -3.65 1.98
C ALA A 129 4.93 -4.66 1.14
N VAL A 130 4.39 -5.87 0.90
CA VAL A 130 4.99 -6.86 0.00
C VAL A 130 5.08 -6.34 -1.43
N ILE A 131 4.04 -5.69 -1.95
CA ILE A 131 4.06 -5.14 -3.32
C ILE A 131 5.14 -4.05 -3.47
N LEU A 132 5.34 -3.22 -2.43
CA LEU A 132 6.19 -2.03 -2.49
C LEU A 132 7.60 -2.23 -1.91
N HIS A 133 7.94 -3.41 -1.34
CA HIS A 133 9.16 -3.58 -0.56
C HIS A 133 10.46 -3.31 -1.33
N ASP A 134 10.44 -3.45 -2.64
CA ASP A 134 11.60 -3.30 -3.53
C ASP A 134 11.60 -1.99 -4.34
N CYS A 135 10.55 -1.15 -4.24
CA CYS A 135 10.41 0.05 -5.08
C CYS A 135 11.58 1.04 -4.92
N GLY A 136 12.22 1.09 -3.75
CA GLY A 136 13.36 1.96 -3.48
C GLY A 136 14.64 1.57 -4.23
N LYS A 137 14.79 0.31 -4.64
CA LYS A 137 15.95 -0.19 -5.41
C LYS A 137 16.09 0.51 -6.77
N TYR A 138 14.98 0.99 -7.33
CA TYR A 138 15.00 1.76 -8.58
C TYR A 138 15.79 3.08 -8.46
N ILE A 139 15.75 3.71 -7.28
CA ILE A 139 16.46 4.98 -7.03
C ILE A 139 17.89 4.70 -6.56
N SER A 140 18.06 3.82 -5.57
CA SER A 140 19.37 3.51 -5.02
C SER A 140 19.38 2.09 -4.44
N MET A 141 20.36 1.29 -4.83
CA MET A 141 20.56 -0.06 -4.27
C MET A 141 21.13 0.01 -2.85
N SER A 142 22.00 0.98 -2.54
CA SER A 142 22.61 1.15 -1.22
C SER A 142 21.65 1.73 -0.19
N ASP A 143 20.76 2.63 -0.61
CA ASP A 143 19.79 3.32 0.25
C ASP A 143 18.33 2.91 -0.05
N ALA A 144 18.12 1.70 -0.57
CA ALA A 144 16.81 1.22 -1.01
C ALA A 144 15.72 1.36 0.06
N ALA A 145 16.06 1.12 1.33
CA ALA A 145 15.13 1.25 2.46
C ALA A 145 14.62 2.69 2.64
N LYS A 146 15.52 3.66 2.61
CA LYS A 146 15.15 5.08 2.76
C LYS A 146 14.41 5.60 1.53
N CYS A 147 14.86 5.20 0.34
CA CYS A 147 14.19 5.55 -0.90
C CYS A 147 12.78 4.95 -0.96
N GLY A 148 12.59 3.69 -0.56
CA GLY A 148 11.29 3.04 -0.48
C GLY A 148 10.35 3.75 0.49
N TYR A 149 10.84 4.09 1.70
CA TYR A 149 10.11 4.91 2.65
C TYR A 149 9.67 6.25 2.03
N GLY A 150 10.58 6.97 1.40
CA GLY A 150 10.31 8.26 0.76
C GLY A 150 9.27 8.16 -0.35
N ILE A 151 9.37 7.15 -1.23
CA ILE A 151 8.40 6.89 -2.30
C ILE A 151 7.00 6.70 -1.72
N ILE A 152 6.86 5.84 -0.71
CA ILE A 152 5.55 5.51 -0.11
C ILE A 152 4.95 6.73 0.57
N MET A 153 5.74 7.50 1.33
CA MET A 153 5.26 8.71 2.01
C MET A 153 4.89 9.84 1.05
N SER A 154 5.58 9.96 -0.08
CA SER A 154 5.35 10.99 -1.10
C SER A 154 4.29 10.61 -2.12
N THR A 155 3.80 9.36 -2.12
CA THR A 155 2.78 8.89 -3.07
C THR A 155 1.45 8.74 -2.35
N GLU A 156 0.40 9.32 -2.92
CA GLU A 156 -0.94 9.12 -2.41
C GLU A 156 -1.53 7.81 -2.93
N ILE A 157 -1.98 6.96 -2.01
CA ILE A 157 -2.69 5.71 -2.31
C ILE A 157 -4.11 5.90 -1.79
N ILE A 158 -5.06 6.07 -2.70
CA ILE A 158 -6.48 6.26 -2.36
C ILE A 158 -6.97 5.05 -1.56
N GLY A 159 -7.63 5.31 -0.44
CA GLY A 159 -8.13 4.27 0.47
C GLY A 159 -7.18 3.93 1.63
N LEU A 160 -6.00 4.55 1.70
CA LEU A 160 -5.11 4.52 2.87
C LEU A 160 -5.10 5.86 3.61
N SER A 161 -5.19 5.81 4.93
CA SER A 161 -4.93 6.96 5.77
C SER A 161 -3.43 7.30 5.79
N HIS A 162 -3.09 8.51 6.24
CA HIS A 162 -1.68 8.90 6.42
C HIS A 162 -0.93 7.96 7.38
N ALA A 163 -1.57 7.59 8.48
CA ALA A 163 -1.01 6.66 9.47
C ALA A 163 -0.74 5.26 8.90
N GLU A 164 -1.66 4.73 8.08
CA GLU A 164 -1.46 3.44 7.41
C GLU A 164 -0.33 3.50 6.37
N ARG A 165 -0.22 4.59 5.65
CA ARG A 165 0.87 4.84 4.70
C ARG A 165 2.23 4.88 5.41
N GLU A 166 2.31 5.59 6.56
CA GLU A 166 3.50 5.65 7.40
C GLU A 166 3.86 4.29 7.99
N LEU A 167 2.86 3.51 8.40
CA LEU A 167 3.04 2.12 8.83
C LEU A 167 3.68 1.27 7.73
N ILE A 168 3.11 1.27 6.53
CA ILE A 168 3.63 0.51 5.37
C ILE A 168 5.06 0.96 5.04
N ALA A 169 5.32 2.26 5.02
CA ALA A 169 6.64 2.81 4.74
C ALA A 169 7.69 2.32 5.75
N ASN A 170 7.34 2.25 7.04
CA ASN A 170 8.21 1.70 8.08
C ASN A 170 8.42 0.18 7.94
N VAL A 171 7.38 -0.58 7.59
CA VAL A 171 7.52 -2.04 7.32
C VAL A 171 8.48 -2.28 6.16
N VAL A 172 8.36 -1.51 5.08
CA VAL A 172 9.28 -1.59 3.92
C VAL A 172 10.70 -1.18 4.32
N LYS A 173 10.87 -0.09 5.05
CA LYS A 173 12.17 0.37 5.54
C LYS A 173 12.84 -0.70 6.40
N TYR A 174 12.14 -1.22 7.39
CA TYR A 174 12.68 -2.23 8.30
C TYR A 174 12.77 -3.64 7.69
N ASN A 175 12.33 -3.86 6.48
CA ASN A 175 12.59 -5.12 5.76
C ASN A 175 14.10 -5.37 5.61
N THR A 176 14.89 -4.33 5.39
CA THR A 176 16.35 -4.43 5.21
C THR A 176 17.15 -3.73 6.31
N GLU A 177 16.67 -2.61 6.87
CA GLU A 177 17.35 -1.92 7.97
C GLU A 177 17.16 -2.65 9.30
N PRO A 178 18.09 -2.52 10.26
CA PRO A 178 17.93 -3.02 11.62
C PRO A 178 16.66 -2.46 12.26
N PHE A 179 15.84 -3.34 12.86
CA PHE A 179 14.65 -2.91 13.58
C PHE A 179 15.08 -2.24 14.90
N LYS A 180 14.63 -1.00 15.13
CA LYS A 180 14.82 -0.30 16.39
C LYS A 180 13.63 -0.61 17.30
N TYR A 181 13.83 -0.80 18.60
CA TYR A 181 12.73 -1.02 19.52
C TYR A 181 12.03 0.29 19.89
N TYR A 182 10.77 0.18 20.35
CA TYR A 182 10.02 1.33 20.81
C TYR A 182 10.75 1.98 22.00
N GLY A 183 11.05 3.27 21.89
CA GLY A 183 11.88 3.99 22.85
C GLY A 183 13.35 4.19 22.40
N GLU A 184 13.86 3.37 21.46
CA GLU A 184 15.15 3.58 20.79
C GLU A 184 14.97 4.31 19.44
N ALA A 185 13.73 4.38 18.95
CA ALA A 185 13.38 5.17 17.78
C ALA A 185 13.49 6.66 18.12
N ASP A 186 13.86 7.48 17.14
CA ASP A 186 14.03 8.92 17.34
C ASP A 186 12.85 9.52 18.10
N SER A 187 13.16 10.36 19.11
CA SER A 187 12.19 11.05 19.95
C SER A 187 11.18 11.94 19.21
N LYS A 188 11.30 12.02 17.90
CA LYS A 188 10.40 12.73 16.97
C LYS A 188 9.34 11.83 16.31
N SER A 189 9.35 10.52 16.57
CA SER A 189 8.33 9.63 16.02
C SER A 189 6.98 9.88 16.70
N THR A 190 5.98 10.22 15.91
CA THR A 190 4.57 10.37 16.35
C THR A 190 3.83 9.05 16.44
N ILE A 191 4.49 7.93 16.12
CA ILE A 191 3.90 6.60 16.08
C ILE A 191 3.67 6.09 17.50
N ASP A 192 2.44 5.74 17.83
CA ASP A 192 2.10 5.15 19.10
C ASP A 192 2.64 3.71 19.26
N ARG A 193 2.66 3.22 20.52
CA ARG A 193 3.22 1.90 20.84
C ARG A 193 2.52 0.75 20.10
N ASN A 194 1.19 0.82 19.94
CA ASN A 194 0.42 -0.27 19.31
C ASN A 194 0.73 -0.34 17.82
N THR A 195 0.76 0.80 17.13
CA THR A 195 1.17 0.91 15.74
C THR A 195 2.61 0.42 15.55
N TYR A 196 3.52 0.76 16.49
CA TYR A 196 4.90 0.30 16.43
C TYR A 196 5.03 -1.23 16.58
N MET A 197 4.25 -1.83 17.47
CA MET A 197 4.16 -3.29 17.60
C MET A 197 3.62 -3.95 16.33
N LEU A 198 2.64 -3.31 15.68
CA LEU A 198 2.09 -3.79 14.42
C LEU A 198 3.14 -3.74 13.30
N ILE A 199 3.89 -2.64 13.18
CA ILE A 199 5.04 -2.53 12.27
C ILE A 199 6.01 -3.70 12.51
N GLY A 200 6.36 -4.00 13.76
CA GLY A 200 7.24 -5.11 14.10
C GLY A 200 6.73 -6.48 13.63
N LYS A 201 5.44 -6.76 13.86
CA LYS A 201 4.80 -8.01 13.42
C LYS A 201 4.81 -8.16 11.91
N LEU A 202 4.38 -7.13 11.18
CA LEU A 202 4.33 -7.15 9.71
C LEU A 202 5.74 -7.21 9.10
N THR A 203 6.70 -6.49 9.69
CA THR A 203 8.11 -6.55 9.28
C THR A 203 8.70 -7.95 9.45
N ALA A 204 8.39 -8.62 10.55
CA ALA A 204 8.87 -9.99 10.79
C ALA A 204 8.37 -10.96 9.71
N ILE A 205 7.09 -10.88 9.36
CA ILE A 205 6.50 -11.70 8.28
C ILE A 205 7.16 -11.37 6.93
N LEU A 206 7.27 -10.09 6.58
CA LEU A 206 7.87 -9.66 5.31
C LEU A 206 9.34 -10.10 5.21
N ARG A 207 10.12 -9.98 6.29
CA ARG A 207 11.54 -10.40 6.31
C ARG A 207 11.72 -11.88 6.03
N VAL A 208 10.90 -12.72 6.66
CA VAL A 208 10.94 -14.17 6.43
C VAL A 208 10.52 -14.49 5.00
N ALA A 209 9.42 -13.89 4.53
CA ALA A 209 8.93 -14.11 3.18
C ALA A 209 9.95 -13.69 2.12
N ASN A 210 10.56 -12.51 2.26
CA ASN A 210 11.58 -12.00 1.34
C ASN A 210 12.87 -12.85 1.38
N ALA A 211 13.23 -13.42 2.54
CA ALA A 211 14.40 -14.29 2.64
C ALA A 211 14.22 -15.60 1.84
N LEU A 212 12.99 -16.10 1.73
CA LEU A 212 12.69 -17.38 1.07
C LEU A 212 12.61 -17.30 -0.47
N ASP A 213 12.68 -16.10 -1.06
CA ASP A 213 12.91 -15.92 -2.50
C ASP A 213 14.08 -14.93 -2.75
N ARG A 214 15.16 -15.08 -1.97
CA ARG A 214 16.33 -14.17 -2.04
C ARG A 214 16.99 -14.17 -3.41
N SER A 215 17.05 -15.31 -4.06
CA SER A 215 17.63 -15.46 -5.39
C SER A 215 16.76 -14.89 -6.51
N HIS A 216 15.51 -14.49 -6.23
CA HIS A 216 14.49 -14.06 -7.19
C HIS A 216 14.21 -15.11 -8.28
N LYS A 217 14.39 -16.40 -7.96
CA LYS A 217 14.20 -17.52 -8.89
C LYS A 217 12.88 -18.27 -8.70
N GLN A 218 12.09 -17.89 -7.69
CA GLN A 218 10.79 -18.49 -7.36
C GLN A 218 10.89 -20.04 -7.24
N LYS A 219 11.90 -20.51 -6.49
CA LYS A 219 12.23 -21.93 -6.35
C LYS A 219 11.17 -22.77 -5.63
N ALA A 220 10.32 -22.13 -4.81
CA ALA A 220 9.29 -22.81 -4.05
C ALA A 220 8.09 -23.17 -4.94
N GLU A 221 7.81 -24.46 -5.10
CA GLU A 221 6.64 -24.98 -5.81
C GLU A 221 5.39 -24.91 -4.92
N SER A 222 5.53 -25.29 -3.67
CA SER A 222 4.48 -25.15 -2.66
C SER A 222 5.05 -24.75 -1.31
N ILE A 223 4.24 -24.03 -0.51
CA ILE A 223 4.63 -23.53 0.80
C ILE A 223 3.52 -23.82 1.79
N LYS A 224 3.89 -24.41 2.93
CA LYS A 224 3.01 -24.64 4.07
C LYS A 224 3.66 -24.08 5.32
N ALA A 225 2.87 -23.44 6.17
CA ALA A 225 3.31 -22.97 7.47
C ALA A 225 2.40 -23.55 8.55
N THR A 226 3.00 -24.08 9.60
CA THR A 226 2.29 -24.62 10.77
C THR A 226 2.95 -24.14 12.03
N VAL A 227 2.12 -23.84 13.03
CA VAL A 227 2.60 -23.48 14.36
C VAL A 227 2.48 -24.70 15.27
N LYS A 228 3.59 -25.14 15.84
CA LYS A 228 3.63 -26.18 16.86
C LYS A 228 4.31 -25.63 18.12
N GLU A 229 3.60 -25.65 19.23
CA GLU A 229 4.07 -25.09 20.51
C GLU A 229 4.53 -23.62 20.37
N LYS A 230 5.81 -23.36 20.32
CA LYS A 230 6.43 -22.04 20.18
C LYS A 230 7.20 -21.86 18.87
N GLU A 231 7.11 -22.84 17.97
CA GLU A 231 7.86 -22.84 16.72
C GLU A 231 6.94 -22.63 15.53
N LEU A 232 7.37 -21.79 14.58
CA LEU A 232 6.79 -21.67 13.25
C LEU A 232 7.59 -22.58 12.30
N ILE A 233 6.96 -23.65 11.83
CA ILE A 233 7.55 -24.59 10.88
C ILE A 233 7.07 -24.20 9.50
N ILE A 234 8.00 -23.84 8.61
CA ILE A 234 7.73 -23.52 7.21
C ILE A 234 8.27 -24.70 6.38
N THR A 235 7.39 -25.40 5.69
CA THR A 235 7.73 -26.50 4.79
C THR A 235 7.63 -26.00 3.36
N ILE A 236 8.70 -26.14 2.60
CA ILE A 236 8.81 -25.72 1.21
C ILE A 236 9.04 -26.97 0.36
N ASP A 237 8.20 -27.15 -0.65
CA ASP A 237 8.40 -28.15 -1.68
C ASP A 237 9.15 -27.50 -2.84
N THR A 238 10.28 -28.10 -3.23
CA THR A 238 11.19 -27.54 -4.24
C THR A 238 12.08 -28.61 -4.84
N GLN A 239 12.41 -28.46 -6.12
CA GLN A 239 13.41 -29.26 -6.82
C GLN A 239 14.78 -28.53 -6.88
N GLU A 240 14.82 -27.27 -6.41
CA GLU A 240 15.99 -26.40 -6.50
C GLU A 240 16.75 -26.34 -5.16
N ASP A 241 18.03 -26.02 -5.25
CA ASP A 241 18.86 -25.79 -4.06
C ASP A 241 18.47 -24.48 -3.34
N MET A 242 18.19 -24.57 -2.05
CA MET A 242 17.76 -23.47 -1.17
C MET A 242 18.87 -22.95 -0.22
N ILE A 243 20.13 -23.34 -0.44
CA ILE A 243 21.26 -22.98 0.46
C ILE A 243 21.33 -21.47 0.72
N LEU A 244 21.12 -20.62 -0.29
CA LEU A 244 21.17 -19.17 -0.15
C LEU A 244 20.04 -18.67 0.75
N GLU A 245 18.82 -19.16 0.53
CA GLU A 245 17.62 -18.77 1.28
C GLU A 245 17.70 -19.24 2.73
N GLU A 246 18.15 -20.49 2.97
CA GLU A 246 18.35 -21.04 4.31
C GLU A 246 19.42 -20.30 5.11
N GLY A 247 20.56 -20.00 4.46
CA GLY A 247 21.65 -19.25 5.09
C GLY A 247 21.19 -17.86 5.55
N LEU A 248 20.44 -17.15 4.71
CA LEU A 248 19.93 -15.82 5.06
C LEU A 248 18.83 -15.88 6.13
N LEU A 249 17.99 -16.92 6.11
CA LEU A 249 16.96 -17.11 7.12
C LEU A 249 17.58 -17.33 8.50
N LYS A 250 18.63 -18.18 8.59
CA LYS A 250 19.39 -18.42 9.82
C LYS A 250 20.01 -17.13 10.36
N GLU A 251 20.69 -16.34 9.51
CA GLU A 251 21.27 -15.06 9.92
C GLU A 251 20.23 -14.09 10.48
N LYS A 252 19.04 -14.02 9.85
CA LYS A 252 17.94 -13.15 10.33
C LYS A 252 17.30 -13.67 11.63
N ALA A 253 17.24 -14.98 11.83
CA ALA A 253 16.72 -15.59 13.05
C ALA A 253 17.69 -15.41 14.24
N ASP A 254 19.00 -15.63 14.02
CA ASP A 254 20.04 -15.52 15.07
C ASP A 254 20.18 -14.11 15.65
N ARG A 255 19.95 -13.06 14.87
CA ARG A 255 19.94 -11.68 15.38
C ARG A 255 18.89 -11.44 16.47
N LYS A 256 17.89 -12.30 16.61
CA LYS A 256 16.87 -12.24 17.66
C LYS A 256 17.31 -13.01 18.92
N SER A 257 18.01 -14.13 18.77
CA SER A 257 18.47 -14.96 19.89
C SER A 257 19.60 -14.31 20.67
N THR A 258 20.50 -13.59 20.01
CA THR A 258 21.65 -12.93 20.65
C THR A 258 21.27 -11.75 21.55
N ARG A 259 20.08 -11.18 21.44
CA ARG A 259 19.61 -10.07 22.30
C ARG A 259 18.70 -10.50 23.46
N LEU A 260 18.27 -11.77 23.50
CA LEU A 260 17.45 -12.30 24.60
C LEU A 260 18.30 -12.88 25.74
N ASN A 261 19.63 -12.99 25.56
CA ASN A 261 20.58 -13.55 26.52
C ASN A 261 21.54 -12.50 27.11
N SER A 262 21.26 -11.19 26.99
CA SER A 262 22.03 -10.12 27.61
C SER A 262 21.19 -9.27 28.56
#